data_d8900aa85db16c70b8897257868acd02
#
_entry.id   d8900aa85db16c70b8897257868acd02
#
_cell.length_a   1.000
_cell.length_b   1.000
_cell.length_c   1.000
_cell.angle_alpha   90.00
_cell.angle_beta   90.00
_cell.angle_gamma   90.00
#
_symmetry.space_group_name_H-M   'P 1'
#
loop_
_entity.id
_entity.type
_entity.pdbx_description
1 polymer ?
#
loop_
_entity_poly.entity_id
_entity_poly.type
_entity_poly.pdbx_seq_one_letter_code
_entity_poly.pdbx_strand_id
1 'polypeptide(L)'
;MASEAYLDNYEFLEAPIGAVDSDMMLSIENDMREELRNMIQAGVSYNDVESQILSINNDLNKAEAAISGGSAQSATQTATEAPSSGGGCLIATAAYGSEMAPQVQFLREIRDNTVLQTQSGTSFMTAFNTFYYTFSPTVADYERENPVFKEAVKVGLTPLLTSLTILNYADIDTEQEMLGYGIGIIMLNIGMYLVAPAVVVIALSKKLRK
;
A
#
# COMPACT_ATOMS: atom_id res chain seq x y z
N MET A 1 -1.54 18.21 -0.51
CA MET A 1 -1.94 17.35 -1.66
C MET A 1 -0.82 17.21 -2.70
N ALA A 2 -0.50 18.19 -3.60
CA ALA A 2 0.56 17.96 -4.60
C ALA A 2 1.95 17.72 -3.99
N SER A 3 2.33 18.47 -2.95
CA SER A 3 3.60 18.28 -2.23
C SER A 3 3.67 16.97 -1.45
N GLU A 4 2.55 16.48 -0.93
CA GLU A 4 2.46 15.17 -0.27
C GLU A 4 2.60 14.04 -1.29
N ALA A 5 1.94 14.14 -2.44
CA ALA A 5 2.09 13.16 -3.51
C ALA A 5 3.56 12.99 -3.95
N TYR A 6 4.32 14.09 -3.96
CA TYR A 6 5.75 14.05 -4.23
C TYR A 6 6.52 13.34 -3.11
N LEU A 7 6.37 13.79 -1.86
CA LEU A 7 7.11 13.25 -0.71
C LEU A 7 6.79 11.76 -0.46
N ASP A 8 5.54 11.36 -0.66
CA ASP A 8 5.10 10.00 -0.36
C ASP A 8 5.42 9.00 -1.46
N ASN A 9 5.61 9.47 -2.71
CA ASN A 9 5.71 8.56 -3.86
C ASN A 9 6.97 8.76 -4.70
N TYR A 10 7.47 9.98 -4.86
CA TYR A 10 8.57 10.26 -5.78
C TYR A 10 9.94 10.35 -5.08
N GLU A 11 10.02 10.87 -3.87
CA GLU A 11 11.28 11.06 -3.14
C GLU A 11 12.13 9.77 -3.08
N PHE A 12 11.47 8.61 -2.98
CA PHE A 12 12.15 7.30 -2.97
C PHE A 12 12.70 6.88 -4.34
N LEU A 13 12.19 7.46 -5.41
CA LEU A 13 12.60 7.18 -6.78
C LEU A 13 13.74 8.08 -7.26
N GLU A 14 14.02 9.19 -6.57
CA GLU A 14 15.08 10.13 -6.96
C GLU A 14 16.43 9.46 -7.06
N ALA A 15 16.84 8.69 -6.06
CA ALA A 15 18.12 8.04 -6.04
C ALA A 15 18.29 7.00 -7.18
N PRO A 16 17.34 6.09 -7.43
CA PRO A 16 17.39 5.18 -8.57
C PRO A 16 17.36 5.89 -9.93
N ILE A 17 16.51 6.91 -10.10
CA ILE A 17 16.41 7.66 -11.36
C ILE A 17 17.67 8.48 -11.58
N GLY A 18 18.14 9.20 -10.57
CA GLY A 18 19.34 10.02 -10.63
C GLY A 18 20.62 9.23 -10.91
N ALA A 19 20.68 7.96 -10.53
CA ALA A 19 21.79 7.07 -10.86
C ALA A 19 21.85 6.70 -12.36
N VAL A 20 20.70 6.75 -13.06
CA VAL A 20 20.59 6.45 -14.50
C VAL A 20 20.57 7.73 -15.32
N ASP A 21 19.79 8.71 -14.91
CA ASP A 21 19.63 10.00 -15.59
C ASP A 21 19.28 11.10 -14.57
N SER A 22 20.29 11.90 -14.20
CA SER A 22 20.12 12.97 -13.23
C SER A 22 19.28 14.15 -13.77
N ASP A 23 19.31 14.40 -15.07
CA ASP A 23 18.55 15.49 -15.68
C ASP A 23 17.07 15.14 -15.72
N MET A 24 16.74 13.88 -16.02
CA MET A 24 15.37 13.36 -15.94
C MET A 24 14.84 13.42 -14.50
N MET A 25 15.63 13.01 -13.52
CA MET A 25 15.25 13.08 -12.10
C MET A 25 14.88 14.50 -11.69
N LEU A 26 15.75 15.47 -12.00
CA LEU A 26 15.53 16.89 -11.69
C LEU A 26 14.33 17.48 -12.43
N SER A 27 14.08 17.06 -13.69
CA SER A 27 12.91 17.50 -14.46
C SER A 27 11.62 17.04 -13.81
N ILE A 28 11.51 15.77 -13.45
CA ILE A 28 10.31 15.22 -12.79
C ILE A 28 10.10 15.87 -11.42
N GLU A 29 11.16 16.06 -10.64
CA GLU A 29 11.11 16.75 -9.35
C GLU A 29 10.54 18.17 -9.52
N ASN A 30 11.06 18.97 -10.46
CA ASN A 30 10.60 20.32 -10.72
C ASN A 30 9.13 20.34 -11.14
N ASP A 31 8.73 19.45 -12.03
CA ASP A 31 7.37 19.38 -12.55
C ASP A 31 6.34 19.02 -11.47
N MET A 32 6.70 18.12 -10.56
CA MET A 32 5.84 17.71 -9.45
C MET A 32 5.82 18.72 -8.30
N ARG A 33 6.96 19.27 -7.90
CA ARG A 33 7.07 20.17 -6.74
C ARG A 33 6.71 21.60 -7.05
N GLU A 34 7.18 22.12 -8.17
CA GLU A 34 7.11 23.55 -8.49
C GLU A 34 6.00 23.82 -9.53
N GLU A 35 6.09 23.22 -10.71
CA GLU A 35 5.24 23.58 -11.84
C GLU A 35 3.77 23.22 -11.56
N LEU A 36 3.47 21.98 -11.23
CA LEU A 36 2.11 21.53 -10.93
C LEU A 36 1.48 22.32 -9.76
N ARG A 37 2.27 22.59 -8.73
CA ARG A 37 1.83 23.37 -7.57
C ARG A 37 1.53 24.81 -7.96
N ASN A 38 2.40 25.44 -8.74
CA ASN A 38 2.22 26.82 -9.21
C ASN A 38 0.99 26.94 -10.11
N MET A 39 0.76 25.98 -11.00
CA MET A 39 -0.44 25.93 -11.85
C MET A 39 -1.73 25.85 -11.03
N ILE A 40 -1.76 24.99 -10.02
CA ILE A 40 -2.92 24.85 -9.11
C ILE A 40 -3.15 26.15 -8.33
N GLN A 41 -2.09 26.77 -7.79
CA GLN A 41 -2.20 28.02 -7.04
C GLN A 41 -2.61 29.21 -7.91
N ALA A 42 -2.17 29.25 -9.16
CA ALA A 42 -2.54 30.26 -10.14
C ALA A 42 -3.98 30.09 -10.67
N GLY A 43 -4.62 28.95 -10.38
CA GLY A 43 -5.99 28.67 -10.83
C GLY A 43 -6.10 28.55 -12.35
N VAL A 44 -5.08 27.97 -13.00
CA VAL A 44 -5.11 27.73 -14.46
C VAL A 44 -6.22 26.74 -14.83
N SER A 45 -6.52 26.63 -16.14
CA SER A 45 -7.62 25.76 -16.56
C SER A 45 -7.38 24.29 -16.19
N TYR A 46 -8.48 23.54 -15.97
CA TYR A 46 -8.41 22.09 -15.72
C TYR A 46 -7.62 21.34 -16.81
N ASN A 47 -7.80 21.73 -18.07
CA ASN A 47 -7.12 21.09 -19.19
C ASN A 47 -5.60 21.31 -19.15
N ASP A 48 -5.14 22.46 -18.67
CA ASP A 48 -3.70 22.75 -18.54
C ASP A 48 -3.09 21.90 -17.42
N VAL A 49 -3.78 21.81 -16.27
CA VAL A 49 -3.35 20.93 -15.15
C VAL A 49 -3.35 19.48 -15.58
N GLU A 50 -4.36 19.01 -16.29
CA GLU A 50 -4.44 17.64 -16.82
C GLU A 50 -3.28 17.36 -17.79
N SER A 51 -2.96 18.31 -18.66
CA SER A 51 -1.83 18.20 -19.59
C SER A 51 -0.49 18.09 -18.86
N GLN A 52 -0.31 18.84 -17.78
CA GLN A 52 0.89 18.74 -16.93
C GLN A 52 0.99 17.38 -16.23
N ILE A 53 -0.12 16.87 -15.70
CA ILE A 53 -0.17 15.52 -15.08
C ILE A 53 0.18 14.45 -16.12
N LEU A 54 -0.33 14.55 -17.34
CA LEU A 54 0.01 13.63 -18.42
C LEU A 54 1.49 13.70 -18.81
N SER A 55 2.10 14.90 -18.79
CA SER A 55 3.55 15.07 -19.02
C SER A 55 4.35 14.36 -17.93
N ILE A 56 4.03 14.60 -16.66
CA ILE A 56 4.68 13.95 -15.52
C ILE A 56 4.57 12.41 -15.63
N ASN A 57 3.38 11.87 -15.91
CA ASN A 57 3.19 10.43 -16.09
C ASN A 57 4.05 9.86 -17.24
N ASN A 58 4.18 10.60 -18.34
CA ASN A 58 5.00 10.17 -19.47
C ASN A 58 6.49 10.13 -19.09
N ASP A 59 6.96 11.09 -18.29
CA ASP A 59 8.35 11.14 -17.85
C ASP A 59 8.64 10.09 -16.77
N LEU A 60 7.70 9.79 -15.90
CA LEU A 60 7.76 8.66 -14.97
C LEU A 60 7.85 7.30 -15.72
N ASN A 61 7.07 7.12 -16.78
CA ASN A 61 7.14 5.91 -17.61
C ASN A 61 8.50 5.78 -18.32
N LYS A 62 9.10 6.90 -18.76
CA LYS A 62 10.45 6.89 -19.33
C LYS A 62 11.49 6.54 -18.27
N ALA A 63 11.35 7.07 -17.05
CA ALA A 63 12.23 6.78 -15.93
C ALA A 63 12.17 5.30 -15.55
N GLU A 64 10.96 4.71 -15.49
CA GLU A 64 10.76 3.29 -15.27
C GLU A 64 11.45 2.44 -16.35
N ALA A 65 11.28 2.80 -17.62
CA ALA A 65 11.95 2.12 -18.72
C ALA A 65 13.48 2.24 -18.66
N ALA A 66 14.01 3.39 -18.24
CA ALA A 66 15.45 3.62 -18.09
C ALA A 66 16.05 2.79 -16.94
N ILE A 67 15.36 2.72 -15.79
CA ILE A 67 15.78 1.90 -14.65
C ILE A 67 15.69 0.41 -15.01
N SER A 68 14.63 -0.01 -15.69
CA SER A 68 14.41 -1.40 -16.11
C SER A 68 15.34 -1.81 -17.25
N GLY A 69 15.74 -0.89 -18.12
CA GLY A 69 16.60 -1.13 -19.29
C GLY A 69 18.07 -1.37 -18.97
N GLY A 70 18.52 -1.14 -17.73
CA GLY A 70 19.85 -1.46 -17.26
C GLY A 70 20.13 -2.97 -17.12
N SER A 71 19.14 -3.81 -17.37
CA SER A 71 19.22 -5.28 -17.36
C SER A 71 18.45 -5.85 -18.55
N ALA A 72 18.95 -5.57 -19.79
CA ALA A 72 18.32 -6.16 -20.97
C ALA A 72 18.93 -7.52 -21.31
N GLN A 73 18.16 -8.57 -21.18
CA GLN A 73 17.98 -9.56 -22.25
C GLN A 73 16.75 -10.40 -22.04
N SER A 74 15.84 -10.21 -23.01
CA SER A 74 14.87 -11.21 -23.53
C SER A 74 14.15 -12.13 -22.55
N ALA A 75 12.88 -11.85 -22.32
CA ALA A 75 11.86 -12.93 -22.21
C ALA A 75 10.46 -12.36 -22.45
N THR A 76 9.85 -12.88 -23.48
CA THR A 76 8.42 -13.22 -23.70
C THR A 76 7.46 -12.75 -22.60
N GLN A 77 6.47 -11.99 -23.03
CA GLN A 77 5.27 -11.58 -22.30
C GLN A 77 4.70 -12.68 -21.40
N THR A 78 4.94 -12.54 -20.13
CA THR A 78 4.04 -13.00 -19.07
C THR A 78 4.00 -11.86 -18.08
N ALA A 79 2.83 -11.32 -17.83
CA ALA A 79 2.62 -10.20 -16.93
C ALA A 79 3.17 -10.53 -15.54
N THR A 80 4.40 -10.07 -15.26
CA THR A 80 4.97 -10.05 -13.93
C THR A 80 5.06 -8.57 -13.56
N GLU A 81 4.04 -8.08 -12.87
CA GLU A 81 4.07 -6.76 -12.24
C GLU A 81 5.23 -6.75 -11.26
N ALA A 82 6.23 -5.91 -11.56
CA ALA A 82 7.27 -5.56 -10.60
C ALA A 82 6.63 -4.93 -9.35
N PRO A 83 7.22 -5.10 -8.17
CA PRO A 83 6.67 -4.50 -6.96
C PRO A 83 6.74 -2.98 -7.07
N SER A 84 5.60 -2.34 -7.31
CA SER A 84 5.47 -0.89 -7.18
C SER A 84 5.79 -0.51 -5.73
N SER A 85 6.82 0.32 -5.54
CA SER A 85 7.29 0.77 -4.24
C SER A 85 6.44 1.92 -3.66
N GLY A 86 5.16 1.90 -3.85
CA GLY A 86 4.23 2.72 -3.08
C GLY A 86 3.68 1.87 -1.96
N GLY A 87 3.80 2.26 -0.67
CA GLY A 87 3.37 1.59 0.57
C GLY A 87 2.34 0.48 0.40
N GLY A 88 2.76 -0.62 -0.24
CA GLY A 88 1.87 -1.55 -0.88
C GLY A 88 1.41 -2.61 0.10
N CYS A 89 0.16 -2.96 0.03
CA CYS A 89 -0.39 -4.14 0.67
C CYS A 89 0.13 -5.40 -0.03
N LEU A 90 1.48 -5.64 -0.02
CA LEU A 90 2.15 -6.68 -0.81
C LEU A 90 1.47 -8.06 -0.71
N ILE A 91 1.18 -8.49 0.51
CA ILE A 91 0.48 -9.76 0.78
C ILE A 91 -0.93 -9.73 0.17
N ALA A 92 -1.70 -8.65 0.39
CA ALA A 92 -3.04 -8.55 -0.17
C ALA A 92 -3.00 -8.47 -1.71
N THR A 93 -2.05 -7.73 -2.28
CA THR A 93 -1.86 -7.66 -3.75
C THR A 93 -1.52 -9.03 -4.33
N ALA A 94 -0.61 -9.78 -3.71
CA ALA A 94 -0.26 -11.13 -4.13
C ALA A 94 -1.45 -12.10 -3.97
N ALA A 95 -2.19 -12.02 -2.85
CA ALA A 95 -3.35 -12.84 -2.58
C ALA A 95 -4.48 -12.60 -3.61
N TYR A 96 -4.84 -11.34 -3.85
CA TYR A 96 -5.94 -10.98 -4.76
C TYR A 96 -5.52 -10.81 -6.22
N GLY A 97 -4.21 -10.84 -6.51
CA GLY A 97 -3.64 -10.90 -7.86
C GLY A 97 -3.52 -9.56 -8.58
N SER A 98 -3.94 -8.47 -7.99
CA SER A 98 -3.84 -7.12 -8.55
C SER A 98 -3.91 -6.05 -7.48
N GLU A 99 -3.16 -4.97 -7.66
CA GLU A 99 -3.29 -3.75 -6.86
C GLU A 99 -4.65 -3.09 -7.01
N MET A 100 -5.29 -3.28 -8.17
CA MET A 100 -6.64 -2.77 -8.46
C MET A 100 -7.75 -3.65 -7.90
N ALA A 101 -7.43 -4.77 -7.23
CA ALA A 101 -8.45 -5.61 -6.60
C ALA A 101 -9.22 -4.80 -5.54
N PRO A 102 -10.57 -4.93 -5.47
CA PRO A 102 -11.38 -4.13 -4.54
C PRO A 102 -10.93 -4.22 -3.08
N GLN A 103 -10.41 -5.37 -2.67
CA GLN A 103 -9.90 -5.59 -1.32
C GLN A 103 -8.61 -4.80 -1.05
N VAL A 104 -7.74 -4.68 -2.06
CA VAL A 104 -6.49 -3.90 -1.95
C VAL A 104 -6.81 -2.41 -1.95
N GLN A 105 -7.72 -1.97 -2.83
CA GLN A 105 -8.18 -0.58 -2.86
C GLN A 105 -8.86 -0.18 -1.55
N PHE A 106 -9.68 -1.05 -0.98
CA PHE A 106 -10.29 -0.83 0.33
C PHE A 106 -9.25 -0.63 1.46
N LEU A 107 -8.18 -1.45 1.48
CA LEU A 107 -7.09 -1.28 2.46
C LEU A 107 -6.36 0.06 2.28
N ARG A 108 -6.11 0.46 1.05
CA ARG A 108 -5.50 1.76 0.74
C ARG A 108 -6.40 2.91 1.15
N GLU A 109 -7.68 2.83 0.81
CA GLU A 109 -8.67 3.85 1.16
C GLU A 109 -8.75 4.07 2.68
N ILE A 110 -8.85 3.00 3.47
CA ILE A 110 -8.84 3.12 4.95
C ILE A 110 -7.52 3.73 5.43
N ARG A 111 -6.39 3.25 4.92
CA ARG A 111 -5.09 3.79 5.29
C ARG A 111 -5.02 5.30 5.02
N ASP A 112 -5.35 5.71 3.80
CA ASP A 112 -5.11 7.07 3.32
C ASP A 112 -6.16 8.05 3.83
N ASN A 113 -7.44 7.64 3.86
CA ASN A 113 -8.55 8.54 4.19
C ASN A 113 -8.97 8.49 5.67
N THR A 114 -8.49 7.52 6.44
CA THR A 114 -8.85 7.39 7.86
C THR A 114 -7.62 7.35 8.75
N VAL A 115 -6.74 6.37 8.56
CA VAL A 115 -5.62 6.15 9.48
C VAL A 115 -4.59 7.28 9.40
N LEU A 116 -4.15 7.66 8.20
CA LEU A 116 -3.14 8.70 7.99
C LEU A 116 -3.65 10.14 8.25
N GLN A 117 -4.94 10.32 8.51
CA GLN A 117 -5.50 11.64 8.85
C GLN A 117 -5.19 12.06 10.29
N THR A 118 -4.69 11.15 11.11
CA THR A 118 -4.33 11.42 12.52
C THR A 118 -2.84 11.17 12.78
N GLN A 119 -2.27 11.86 13.77
CA GLN A 119 -0.87 11.68 14.13
C GLN A 119 -0.60 10.30 14.75
N SER A 120 -1.55 9.79 15.54
CA SER A 120 -1.48 8.45 16.11
C SER A 120 -1.53 7.38 15.03
N GLY A 121 -2.40 7.53 14.04
CA GLY A 121 -2.48 6.64 12.89
C GLY A 121 -1.23 6.67 12.03
N THR A 122 -0.67 7.84 11.74
CA THR A 122 0.60 7.99 11.02
C THR A 122 1.75 7.32 11.76
N SER A 123 1.85 7.53 13.08
CA SER A 123 2.87 6.88 13.92
C SER A 123 2.73 5.36 13.93
N PHE A 124 1.49 4.86 14.02
CA PHE A 124 1.19 3.44 13.92
C PHE A 124 1.63 2.88 12.55
N MET A 125 1.25 3.54 11.44
CA MET A 125 1.61 3.08 10.09
C MET A 125 3.12 3.05 9.86
N THR A 126 3.86 4.03 10.41
CA THR A 126 5.33 4.04 10.33
C THR A 126 5.93 2.82 11.02
N ALA A 127 5.49 2.53 12.25
CA ALA A 127 5.94 1.36 12.99
C ALA A 127 5.50 0.05 12.33
N PHE A 128 4.24 -0.02 11.87
CA PHE A 128 3.69 -1.16 11.15
C PHE A 128 4.46 -1.44 9.86
N ASN A 129 4.71 -0.44 9.03
CA ASN A 129 5.43 -0.60 7.77
C ASN A 129 6.85 -1.11 8.02
N THR A 130 7.57 -0.56 9.01
CA THR A 130 8.91 -1.02 9.37
C THR A 130 8.92 -2.53 9.69
N PHE A 131 7.93 -3.01 10.44
CA PHE A 131 7.79 -4.45 10.73
C PHE A 131 7.29 -5.23 9.52
N TYR A 132 6.25 -4.75 8.84
CA TYR A 132 5.58 -5.44 7.74
C TYR A 132 6.54 -5.76 6.58
N TYR A 133 7.36 -4.81 6.18
CA TYR A 133 8.31 -5.01 5.08
C TYR A 133 9.46 -5.95 5.39
N THR A 134 9.66 -6.35 6.64
CA THR A 134 10.68 -7.37 6.98
C THR A 134 10.29 -8.77 6.49
N PHE A 135 9.00 -9.05 6.34
CA PHE A 135 8.52 -10.38 5.97
C PHE A 135 7.58 -10.41 4.75
N SER A 136 6.85 -9.32 4.48
CA SER A 136 5.82 -9.30 3.44
C SER A 136 6.31 -9.61 2.03
N PRO A 137 7.54 -9.24 1.59
CA PRO A 137 8.04 -9.63 0.28
C PRO A 137 8.16 -11.15 0.15
N THR A 138 8.74 -11.81 1.16
CA THR A 138 8.90 -13.27 1.18
C THR A 138 7.55 -13.99 1.16
N VAL A 139 6.56 -13.48 1.91
CA VAL A 139 5.21 -14.06 1.91
C VAL A 139 4.55 -13.87 0.55
N ALA A 140 4.63 -12.68 -0.04
CA ALA A 140 4.05 -12.38 -1.34
C ALA A 140 4.67 -13.22 -2.46
N ASP A 141 5.98 -13.45 -2.44
CA ASP A 141 6.66 -14.33 -3.40
C ASP A 141 6.18 -15.77 -3.25
N TYR A 142 6.07 -16.26 -2.02
CA TYR A 142 5.55 -17.61 -1.78
C TYR A 142 4.09 -17.78 -2.20
N GLU A 143 3.26 -16.75 -2.07
CA GLU A 143 1.89 -16.74 -2.59
C GLU A 143 1.83 -16.85 -4.12
N ARG A 144 2.77 -16.21 -4.83
CA ARG A 144 2.85 -16.27 -6.29
C ARG A 144 3.22 -17.67 -6.78
N GLU A 145 4.06 -18.37 -6.03
CA GLU A 145 4.55 -19.72 -6.37
C GLU A 145 3.58 -20.83 -5.93
N ASN A 146 2.77 -20.59 -4.89
CA ASN A 146 1.93 -21.63 -4.26
C ASN A 146 0.45 -21.22 -4.23
N PRO A 147 -0.38 -21.70 -5.18
CA PRO A 147 -1.80 -21.40 -5.24
C PRO A 147 -2.59 -21.80 -3.99
N VAL A 148 -2.20 -22.90 -3.34
CA VAL A 148 -2.89 -23.37 -2.11
C VAL A 148 -2.62 -22.42 -0.96
N PHE A 149 -1.38 -21.96 -0.82
CA PHE A 149 -1.00 -20.98 0.20
C PHE A 149 -1.70 -19.64 -0.07
N LYS A 150 -1.75 -19.19 -1.32
CA LYS A 150 -2.47 -17.99 -1.74
C LYS A 150 -3.95 -18.01 -1.30
N GLU A 151 -4.65 -19.12 -1.54
CA GLU A 151 -6.05 -19.25 -1.10
C GLU A 151 -6.17 -19.28 0.44
N ALA A 152 -5.24 -19.91 1.14
CA ALA A 152 -5.21 -19.88 2.62
C ALA A 152 -5.01 -18.45 3.15
N VAL A 153 -4.15 -17.65 2.53
CA VAL A 153 -3.96 -16.23 2.88
C VAL A 153 -5.22 -15.41 2.63
N LYS A 154 -5.92 -15.60 1.51
CA LYS A 154 -7.21 -14.94 1.27
C LYS A 154 -8.23 -15.23 2.37
N VAL A 155 -8.36 -16.50 2.75
CA VAL A 155 -9.24 -16.89 3.85
C VAL A 155 -8.81 -16.22 5.16
N GLY A 156 -7.50 -16.17 5.41
CA GLY A 156 -6.95 -15.46 6.57
C GLY A 156 -7.20 -13.96 6.56
N LEU A 157 -7.10 -13.30 5.42
CA LEU A 157 -7.34 -11.85 5.29
C LEU A 157 -8.83 -11.47 5.42
N THR A 158 -9.76 -12.37 5.14
CA THR A 158 -11.21 -12.06 5.14
C THR A 158 -11.71 -11.51 6.48
N PRO A 159 -11.42 -12.11 7.66
CA PRO A 159 -11.85 -11.56 8.93
C PRO A 159 -11.20 -10.19 9.24
N LEU A 160 -9.92 -10.01 8.85
CA LEU A 160 -9.23 -8.73 8.98
C LEU A 160 -9.94 -7.64 8.18
N LEU A 161 -10.19 -7.88 6.89
CA LEU A 161 -10.91 -6.94 6.02
C LEU A 161 -12.29 -6.61 6.58
N THR A 162 -13.02 -7.62 7.09
CA THR A 162 -14.32 -7.42 7.71
C THR A 162 -14.24 -6.55 8.98
N SER A 163 -13.22 -6.74 9.82
CA SER A 163 -13.04 -5.91 11.01
C SER A 163 -12.69 -4.46 10.66
N LEU A 164 -11.93 -4.26 9.60
CA LEU A 164 -11.54 -2.92 9.13
C LEU A 164 -12.72 -2.14 8.53
N THR A 165 -13.81 -2.79 8.08
CA THR A 165 -15.00 -2.06 7.63
C THR A 165 -15.61 -1.18 8.73
N ILE A 166 -15.33 -1.48 10.00
CA ILE A 166 -15.78 -0.66 11.13
C ILE A 166 -15.23 0.78 11.00
N LEU A 167 -14.00 0.95 10.52
CA LEU A 167 -13.39 2.27 10.32
C LEU A 167 -14.09 3.08 9.22
N ASN A 168 -14.69 2.42 8.23
CA ASN A 168 -15.42 3.10 7.16
C ASN A 168 -16.78 3.67 7.62
N TYR A 169 -17.32 3.13 8.71
CA TYR A 169 -18.60 3.58 9.26
C TYR A 169 -18.45 4.47 10.50
N ALA A 170 -17.22 4.59 11.00
CA ALA A 170 -16.90 5.45 12.14
C ALA A 170 -16.48 6.83 11.66
N ASP A 171 -17.16 7.87 12.13
CA ASP A 171 -16.70 9.25 11.98
C ASP A 171 -15.51 9.45 12.94
N ILE A 172 -14.29 9.44 12.39
CA ILE A 172 -13.03 9.54 13.14
C ILE A 172 -12.39 10.88 12.83
N ASP A 173 -12.71 11.87 13.66
CA ASP A 173 -12.24 13.24 13.51
C ASP A 173 -11.19 13.63 14.57
N THR A 174 -10.97 12.78 15.56
CA THR A 174 -10.07 13.08 16.69
C THR A 174 -9.04 12.00 16.94
N GLU A 175 -7.90 12.39 17.54
CA GLU A 175 -6.85 11.46 17.98
C GLU A 175 -7.36 10.39 18.94
N GLN A 176 -8.28 10.76 19.84
CA GLN A 176 -8.85 9.85 20.83
C GLN A 176 -9.73 8.79 20.18
N GLU A 177 -10.52 9.16 19.18
CA GLU A 177 -11.34 8.24 18.41
C GLU A 177 -10.49 7.28 17.60
N MET A 178 -9.46 7.79 16.90
CA MET A 178 -8.51 6.94 16.18
C MET A 178 -7.84 5.93 17.11
N LEU A 179 -7.35 6.35 18.27
CA LEU A 179 -6.76 5.43 19.26
C LEU A 179 -7.78 4.41 19.77
N GLY A 180 -9.01 4.84 20.07
CA GLY A 180 -10.07 3.96 20.55
C GLY A 180 -10.46 2.89 19.54
N TYR A 181 -10.78 3.28 18.32
CA TYR A 181 -11.13 2.36 17.24
C TYR A 181 -9.94 1.50 16.81
N GLY A 182 -8.75 2.09 16.67
CA GLY A 182 -7.54 1.36 16.29
C GLY A 182 -7.17 0.26 17.28
N ILE A 183 -7.12 0.58 18.58
CA ILE A 183 -6.87 -0.41 19.64
C ILE A 183 -7.99 -1.45 19.66
N GLY A 184 -9.25 -1.04 19.53
CA GLY A 184 -10.40 -1.94 19.48
C GLY A 184 -10.31 -2.98 18.36
N ILE A 185 -9.95 -2.55 17.15
CA ILE A 185 -9.76 -3.43 15.99
C ILE A 185 -8.56 -4.36 16.18
N ILE A 186 -7.44 -3.88 16.74
CA ILE A 186 -6.29 -4.73 17.05
C ILE A 186 -6.70 -5.82 18.04
N MET A 187 -7.38 -5.46 19.13
CA MET A 187 -7.84 -6.43 20.13
C MET A 187 -8.86 -7.43 19.55
N LEU A 188 -9.77 -6.96 18.70
CA LEU A 188 -10.72 -7.81 17.99
C LEU A 188 -9.99 -8.85 17.11
N ASN A 189 -8.98 -8.43 16.35
CA ASN A 189 -8.20 -9.33 15.51
C ASN A 189 -7.38 -10.32 16.34
N ILE A 190 -6.76 -9.89 17.43
CA ILE A 190 -6.09 -10.79 18.38
C ILE A 190 -7.09 -11.84 18.90
N GLY A 191 -8.30 -11.41 19.26
CA GLY A 191 -9.38 -12.31 19.67
C GLY A 191 -9.74 -13.34 18.61
N MET A 192 -9.91 -12.91 17.36
CA MET A 192 -10.29 -13.81 16.25
C MET A 192 -9.17 -14.79 15.87
N TYR A 193 -7.92 -14.33 15.77
CA TYR A 193 -6.84 -15.16 15.23
C TYR A 193 -6.09 -15.99 16.28
N LEU A 194 -6.09 -15.58 17.55
CA LEU A 194 -5.38 -16.29 18.61
C LEU A 194 -6.33 -16.91 19.64
N VAL A 195 -7.27 -16.13 20.18
CA VAL A 195 -8.12 -16.60 21.29
C VAL A 195 -9.14 -17.63 20.81
N ALA A 196 -9.86 -17.34 19.74
CA ALA A 196 -10.91 -18.25 19.25
C ALA A 196 -10.36 -19.63 18.84
N PRO A 197 -9.28 -19.76 18.04
CA PRO A 197 -8.68 -21.06 17.74
C PRO A 197 -8.16 -21.79 18.99
N ALA A 198 -7.54 -21.05 19.92
CA ALA A 198 -7.03 -21.64 21.16
C ALA A 198 -8.17 -22.26 22.01
N VAL A 199 -9.29 -21.56 22.14
CA VAL A 199 -10.47 -22.07 22.84
C VAL A 199 -11.02 -23.33 22.17
N VAL A 200 -11.11 -23.34 20.83
CA VAL A 200 -11.56 -24.50 20.06
C VAL A 200 -10.64 -25.71 20.30
N VAL A 201 -9.33 -25.53 20.21
CA VAL A 201 -8.36 -26.60 20.46
C VAL A 201 -8.47 -27.15 21.88
N ILE A 202 -8.59 -26.27 22.89
CA ILE A 202 -8.77 -26.69 24.29
C ILE A 202 -10.09 -27.46 24.48
N ALA A 203 -11.17 -26.99 23.88
CA ALA A 203 -12.48 -27.64 23.96
C ALA A 203 -12.46 -29.03 23.34
N LEU A 204 -11.87 -29.17 22.15
CA LEU A 204 -11.73 -30.45 21.46
C LEU A 204 -10.81 -31.41 22.24
N SER A 205 -9.69 -30.95 22.76
CA SER A 205 -8.76 -31.78 23.55
C SER A 205 -9.42 -32.30 24.83
N LYS A 206 -10.25 -31.51 25.48
CA LYS A 206 -11.04 -31.95 26.65
C LYS A 206 -12.12 -32.99 26.29
N LYS A 207 -12.71 -32.89 25.09
CA LYS A 207 -13.72 -33.84 24.61
C LYS A 207 -13.10 -35.18 24.22
N LEU A 208 -11.88 -35.18 23.66
CA LEU A 208 -11.17 -36.38 23.25
C LEU A 208 -10.51 -37.14 24.45
N ARG A 209 -10.37 -36.47 25.60
CA ARG A 209 -9.85 -37.06 26.83
C ARG A 209 -10.92 -37.75 27.73
N LYS A 210 -12.20 -37.62 27.39
CA LYS A 210 -13.30 -38.31 28.00
C LYS A 210 -13.70 -39.54 27.18
#